data_8818ae24460c82400de447ce7f338d99
#
_entry.id   8818ae24460c82400de447ce7f338d99
#
_cell.length_a   1.000
_cell.length_b   1.000
_cell.length_c   1.000
_cell.angle_alpha   90.00
_cell.angle_beta   90.00
_cell.angle_gamma   90.00
#
_symmetry.space_group_name_H-M   'P 1'
#
loop_
_entity.id
_entity.type
_entity.pdbx_description
1 polymer ?
#
loop_
_entity_poly.entity_id
_entity_poly.type
_entity_poly.pdbx_seq_one_letter_code
_entity_poly.pdbx_strand_id
1 'polypeptide(L)'
;MIGNIYKTNYDVVIIGAGPSGAAAARGLANEGLEVLVLEKKKLPRYKICSGIIFKKSQDITEKYFGKIPSSVYVKPEFLKGVRLWSDIEHFTDWPFSNGGAPNVWRSEYDYWLIKNAGAEVRDCWSLRGFKDSGNYITLECYEVSSNETVNITSKYLISAEGSLSLIRAKLDPEFEKNLKWFIAYQNYYEGDSDLDPYFYHGFLELQYGEVYAWFSVKDGLQIFGTAVKKGFQLYPYLNKYTEMLEERFGLKLKKLVKKSACMGNDMCSTGRFFLGKGNVLLVGEAAGFLNAFGEGISCALSTGLFAAEAISKGIKSGDDVLALYTELTKQERKQTRASWKLGAKIAGRDLMPT
;
A
#
# COMPACT_ATOMS: atom_id res chain seq x y z
N MET A 1 -8.84 25.84 29.60
CA MET A 1 -8.97 25.27 28.23
C MET A 1 -9.89 24.07 28.38
N ILE A 2 -11.06 24.09 27.74
CA ILE A 2 -11.96 22.93 27.71
C ILE A 2 -11.29 21.95 26.76
N GLY A 3 -10.75 20.83 27.31
CA GLY A 3 -10.17 19.78 26.49
C GLY A 3 -11.22 19.27 25.51
N ASN A 4 -10.80 18.94 24.29
CA ASN A 4 -11.69 18.35 23.29
C ASN A 4 -12.23 17.03 23.83
N ILE A 5 -13.55 16.94 24.03
CA ILE A 5 -14.20 15.68 24.47
C ILE A 5 -14.30 14.79 23.23
N TYR A 6 -13.39 13.84 23.09
CA TYR A 6 -13.44 12.83 22.03
C TYR A 6 -14.30 11.64 22.45
N LYS A 7 -15.06 11.11 21.50
CA LYS A 7 -15.64 9.78 21.66
C LYS A 7 -14.49 8.76 21.73
N THR A 8 -14.55 7.84 22.69
CA THR A 8 -13.46 6.91 22.99
C THR A 8 -13.85 5.43 22.87
N ASN A 9 -15.12 5.11 22.64
CA ASN A 9 -15.61 3.74 22.52
C ASN A 9 -16.15 3.47 21.12
N TYR A 10 -15.69 2.40 20.47
CA TYR A 10 -16.06 1.98 19.12
C TYR A 10 -16.24 0.47 19.03
N ASP A 11 -16.99 0.00 18.05
CA ASP A 11 -17.03 -1.43 17.73
C ASP A 11 -15.73 -1.85 17.03
N VAL A 12 -15.26 -1.01 16.09
CA VAL A 12 -14.06 -1.27 15.31
C VAL A 12 -13.18 -0.03 15.23
N VAL A 13 -11.89 -0.19 15.51
CA VAL A 13 -10.87 0.83 15.23
C VAL A 13 -9.96 0.32 14.12
N ILE A 14 -9.70 1.18 13.13
CA ILE A 14 -8.83 0.89 11.97
C ILE A 14 -7.63 1.82 12.02
N ILE A 15 -6.41 1.28 11.99
CA ILE A 15 -5.19 2.06 11.98
C ILE A 15 -4.63 2.17 10.57
N GLY A 16 -4.69 3.36 9.99
CA GLY A 16 -4.24 3.70 8.64
C GLY A 16 -5.37 3.97 7.65
N ALA A 17 -5.34 5.16 7.02
CA ALA A 17 -6.30 5.61 6.01
C ALA A 17 -5.78 5.39 4.57
N GLY A 18 -5.10 4.27 4.33
CA GLY A 18 -4.76 3.78 3.00
C GLY A 18 -5.90 3.00 2.36
N PRO A 19 -5.71 2.43 1.14
CA PRO A 19 -6.76 1.68 0.45
C PRO A 19 -7.35 0.54 1.27
N SER A 20 -6.55 -0.18 2.07
CA SER A 20 -7.06 -1.27 2.90
C SER A 20 -7.91 -0.77 4.07
N GLY A 21 -7.51 0.34 4.72
CA GLY A 21 -8.30 0.94 5.79
C GLY A 21 -9.59 1.56 5.27
N ALA A 22 -9.54 2.26 4.14
CA ALA A 22 -10.71 2.81 3.50
C ALA A 22 -11.70 1.70 3.06
N ALA A 23 -11.19 0.59 2.51
CA ALA A 23 -12.02 -0.55 2.10
C ALA A 23 -12.64 -1.27 3.32
N ALA A 24 -11.90 -1.44 4.42
CA ALA A 24 -12.44 -1.99 5.65
C ALA A 24 -13.55 -1.11 6.23
N ALA A 25 -13.31 0.20 6.32
CA ALA A 25 -14.31 1.17 6.78
C ALA A 25 -15.56 1.14 5.89
N ARG A 26 -15.38 1.14 4.56
CA ARG A 26 -16.49 1.07 3.60
C ARG A 26 -17.31 -0.20 3.72
N GLY A 27 -16.66 -1.35 3.94
CA GLY A 27 -17.35 -2.62 4.14
C GLY A 27 -18.19 -2.67 5.42
N LEU A 28 -17.81 -1.90 6.44
CA LEU A 28 -18.52 -1.80 7.72
C LEU A 28 -19.59 -0.69 7.78
N ALA A 29 -19.56 0.25 6.83
CA ALA A 29 -20.36 1.49 6.89
C ALA A 29 -21.88 1.30 7.02
N ASN A 30 -22.42 0.18 6.55
CA ASN A 30 -23.87 -0.09 6.55
C ASN A 30 -24.27 -1.18 7.55
N GLU A 31 -23.37 -1.60 8.44
CA GLU A 31 -23.59 -2.69 9.41
C GLU A 31 -24.11 -2.19 10.77
N GLY A 32 -24.36 -0.90 10.90
CA GLY A 32 -24.77 -0.29 12.17
C GLY A 32 -23.68 -0.23 13.25
N LEU A 33 -22.41 -0.40 12.84
CA LEU A 33 -21.25 -0.41 13.73
C LEU A 33 -20.62 0.99 13.84
N GLU A 34 -20.13 1.29 15.02
CA GLU A 34 -19.34 2.50 15.27
C GLU A 34 -17.90 2.26 14.88
N VAL A 35 -17.47 2.85 13.75
CA VAL A 35 -16.15 2.64 13.16
C VAL A 35 -15.33 3.91 13.20
N LEU A 36 -14.09 3.82 13.72
CA LEU A 36 -13.11 4.91 13.72
C LEU A 36 -11.89 4.51 12.90
N VAL A 37 -11.46 5.41 12.00
CA VAL A 37 -10.19 5.31 11.28
C VAL A 37 -9.21 6.34 11.83
N LEU A 38 -8.03 5.89 12.25
CA LEU A 38 -6.93 6.75 12.69
C LEU A 38 -5.82 6.79 11.63
N GLU A 39 -5.41 7.99 11.22
CA GLU A 39 -4.28 8.20 10.32
C GLU A 39 -3.24 9.10 10.99
N LYS A 40 -1.99 8.65 11.01
CA LYS A 40 -0.89 9.38 11.67
C LYS A 40 -0.47 10.67 11.00
N LYS A 41 -0.76 10.82 9.71
CA LYS A 41 -0.42 12.01 8.92
C LYS A 41 -1.67 12.83 8.64
N LYS A 42 -1.46 14.14 8.42
CA LYS A 42 -2.50 15.01 7.89
C LYS A 42 -2.93 14.55 6.50
N LEU A 43 -4.24 14.45 6.28
CA LEU A 43 -4.85 14.12 4.98
C LEU A 43 -5.16 15.38 4.16
N PRO A 44 -4.99 15.35 2.82
CA PRO A 44 -4.41 14.26 2.02
C PRO A 44 -2.91 14.11 2.25
N ARG A 45 -2.41 12.85 2.24
CA ARG A 45 -1.01 12.55 2.53
C ARG A 45 -0.29 11.91 1.35
N TYR A 46 0.96 12.28 1.18
CA TYR A 46 1.81 11.63 0.20
C TYR A 46 2.12 10.17 0.56
N LYS A 47 2.10 9.29 -0.44
CA LYS A 47 2.58 7.89 -0.37
C LYS A 47 3.33 7.57 -1.65
N ILE A 48 4.57 7.12 -1.54
CA ILE A 48 5.38 6.64 -2.68
C ILE A 48 4.70 5.44 -3.34
N CYS A 49 4.48 5.53 -4.64
CA CYS A 49 3.84 4.49 -5.46
C CYS A 49 3.84 4.95 -6.93
N SER A 50 3.78 4.01 -7.86
CA SER A 50 3.49 4.32 -9.26
C SER A 50 2.10 4.96 -9.44
N GLY A 51 1.13 4.61 -8.59
CA GLY A 51 -0.24 5.14 -8.67
C GLY A 51 -1.04 4.63 -9.87
N ILE A 52 -0.69 3.46 -10.38
CA ILE A 52 -1.44 2.76 -11.42
C ILE A 52 -2.59 2.02 -10.77
N ILE A 53 -3.81 2.27 -11.23
CA ILE A 53 -5.00 1.57 -10.73
C ILE A 53 -5.30 0.42 -11.68
N PHE A 54 -4.80 -0.78 -11.35
CA PHE A 54 -4.99 -1.99 -12.14
C PHE A 54 -6.47 -2.42 -12.17
N LYS A 55 -6.85 -3.22 -13.17
CA LYS A 55 -8.25 -3.62 -13.42
C LYS A 55 -8.99 -4.11 -12.19
N LYS A 56 -8.39 -5.01 -11.40
CA LYS A 56 -9.00 -5.50 -10.16
C LYS A 56 -9.26 -4.37 -9.15
N SER A 57 -8.32 -3.41 -9.04
CA SER A 57 -8.52 -2.23 -8.18
C SER A 57 -9.64 -1.34 -8.70
N GLN A 58 -9.74 -1.15 -10.04
CA GLN A 58 -10.82 -0.38 -10.66
C GLN A 58 -12.19 -1.01 -10.34
N ASP A 59 -12.32 -2.33 -10.55
CA ASP A 59 -13.58 -3.05 -10.33
C ASP A 59 -14.04 -2.97 -8.87
N ILE A 60 -13.14 -3.16 -7.92
CA ILE A 60 -13.45 -3.04 -6.51
C ILE A 60 -13.81 -1.58 -6.17
N THR A 61 -13.04 -0.62 -6.68
CA THR A 61 -13.30 0.80 -6.43
C THR A 61 -14.65 1.21 -6.98
N GLU A 62 -14.97 0.87 -8.23
CA GLU A 62 -16.25 1.23 -8.85
C GLU A 62 -17.43 0.59 -8.11
N LYS A 63 -17.30 -0.66 -7.70
CA LYS A 63 -18.35 -1.40 -6.98
C LYS A 63 -18.67 -0.81 -5.61
N TYR A 64 -17.65 -0.38 -4.85
CA TYR A 64 -17.83 0.00 -3.44
C TYR A 64 -17.80 1.50 -3.20
N PHE A 65 -17.10 2.26 -4.04
CA PHE A 65 -16.92 3.72 -3.87
C PHE A 65 -17.49 4.53 -5.03
N GLY A 66 -17.85 3.89 -6.16
CA GLY A 66 -18.26 4.53 -7.38
C GLY A 66 -17.11 4.86 -8.33
N LYS A 67 -17.42 5.55 -9.42
CA LYS A 67 -16.42 5.94 -10.41
C LYS A 67 -15.40 6.91 -9.84
N ILE A 68 -14.13 6.67 -10.12
CA ILE A 68 -13.05 7.59 -9.76
C ILE A 68 -13.29 8.93 -10.49
N PRO A 69 -13.41 10.06 -9.77
CA PRO A 69 -13.65 11.35 -10.41
C PRO A 69 -12.43 11.81 -11.21
N SER A 70 -12.66 12.56 -12.29
CA SER A 70 -11.59 13.07 -13.16
C SER A 70 -10.55 13.92 -12.42
N SER A 71 -10.94 14.60 -11.35
CA SER A 71 -10.05 15.39 -10.51
C SER A 71 -8.98 14.57 -9.77
N VAL A 72 -9.11 13.24 -9.72
CA VAL A 72 -8.12 12.34 -9.10
C VAL A 72 -7.06 11.89 -10.09
N TYR A 73 -7.33 12.00 -11.40
CA TYR A 73 -6.39 11.60 -12.44
C TYR A 73 -5.26 12.62 -12.61
N VAL A 74 -4.10 12.12 -13.04
CA VAL A 74 -2.92 12.90 -13.40
C VAL A 74 -2.54 12.64 -14.87
N LYS A 75 -1.77 13.51 -15.47
CA LYS A 75 -1.36 13.35 -16.88
C LYS A 75 -0.09 12.50 -17.00
N PRO A 76 -0.08 11.51 -17.93
CA PRO A 76 -1.23 11.04 -18.70
C PRO A 76 -2.29 10.38 -17.82
N GLU A 77 -3.58 10.63 -18.10
CA GLU A 77 -4.69 10.13 -17.27
C GLU A 77 -4.78 8.60 -17.24
N PHE A 78 -4.41 7.99 -18.36
CA PHE A 78 -4.40 6.53 -18.53
C PHE A 78 -3.07 6.07 -19.09
N LEU A 79 -2.51 5.05 -18.47
CA LEU A 79 -1.35 4.34 -19.01
C LEU A 79 -1.81 3.19 -19.91
N LYS A 80 -1.11 3.01 -21.03
CA LYS A 80 -1.38 1.94 -22.00
C LYS A 80 -0.92 0.56 -21.51
N GLY A 81 0.12 0.51 -20.66
CA GLY A 81 0.69 -0.75 -20.21
C GLY A 81 1.89 -0.57 -19.29
N VAL A 82 2.49 -1.72 -19.00
CA VAL A 82 3.81 -1.83 -18.39
C VAL A 82 4.78 -2.32 -19.44
N ARG A 83 5.93 -1.65 -19.58
CA ARG A 83 7.05 -2.06 -20.43
C ARG A 83 8.17 -2.57 -19.53
N LEU A 84 8.49 -3.86 -19.66
CA LEU A 84 9.56 -4.49 -18.91
C LEU A 84 10.79 -4.67 -19.80
N TRP A 85 11.87 -3.99 -19.41
CA TRP A 85 13.16 -4.06 -20.06
C TRP A 85 13.98 -5.17 -19.43
N SER A 86 14.27 -6.24 -20.22
CA SER A 86 15.21 -7.29 -19.82
C SER A 86 16.65 -6.80 -19.84
N ASP A 87 16.95 -5.96 -20.82
CA ASP A 87 18.17 -5.17 -20.98
C ASP A 87 17.83 -3.86 -21.72
N ILE A 88 18.84 -3.02 -22.00
CA ILE A 88 18.62 -1.70 -22.63
C ILE A 88 18.15 -1.74 -24.10
N GLU A 89 18.18 -2.89 -24.74
CA GLU A 89 17.80 -3.07 -26.15
C GLU A 89 16.50 -3.87 -26.30
N HIS A 90 16.14 -4.68 -25.31
CA HIS A 90 15.03 -5.61 -25.39
C HIS A 90 14.01 -5.35 -24.30
N PHE A 91 12.74 -5.24 -24.71
CA PHE A 91 11.62 -5.10 -23.79
C PHE A 91 10.42 -5.95 -24.22
N THR A 92 9.52 -6.14 -23.26
CA THR A 92 8.21 -6.76 -23.47
C THR A 92 7.14 -5.81 -22.98
N ASP A 93 6.15 -5.52 -23.84
CA ASP A 93 4.98 -4.73 -23.46
C ASP A 93 3.88 -5.61 -22.91
N TRP A 94 3.33 -5.18 -21.80
CA TRP A 94 2.18 -5.77 -21.13
C TRP A 94 1.05 -4.75 -21.17
N PRO A 95 0.24 -4.75 -22.26
CA PRO A 95 -0.81 -3.76 -22.45
C PRO A 95 -1.93 -3.96 -21.42
N PHE A 96 -2.50 -2.84 -20.98
CA PHE A 96 -3.72 -2.86 -20.19
C PHE A 96 -4.96 -3.00 -21.08
N SER A 97 -5.94 -3.75 -20.64
CA SER A 97 -7.22 -3.90 -21.34
C SER A 97 -8.09 -2.65 -21.21
N ASN A 98 -9.11 -2.54 -22.06
CA ASN A 98 -10.20 -1.58 -21.94
C ASN A 98 -9.77 -0.09 -21.86
N GLY A 99 -8.84 0.32 -22.69
CA GLY A 99 -8.44 1.74 -22.80
C GLY A 99 -7.36 2.19 -21.82
N GLY A 100 -6.79 1.29 -21.03
CA GLY A 100 -5.67 1.59 -20.16
C GLY A 100 -5.99 1.54 -18.66
N ALA A 101 -4.98 1.82 -17.84
CA ALA A 101 -5.11 1.89 -16.39
C ALA A 101 -5.05 3.35 -15.92
N PRO A 102 -5.98 3.80 -15.07
CA PRO A 102 -5.94 5.13 -14.46
C PRO A 102 -4.61 5.40 -13.76
N ASN A 103 -4.08 6.58 -13.98
CA ASN A 103 -2.87 7.10 -13.37
C ASN A 103 -3.26 8.17 -12.35
N VAL A 104 -2.85 8.01 -11.10
CA VAL A 104 -3.29 8.88 -10.00
C VAL A 104 -2.14 9.24 -9.06
N TRP A 105 -2.23 10.39 -8.40
CA TRP A 105 -1.49 10.60 -7.15
C TRP A 105 -2.18 9.85 -6.02
N ARG A 106 -1.40 9.10 -5.25
CA ARG A 106 -1.91 8.35 -4.09
C ARG A 106 -2.47 9.26 -2.99
N SER A 107 -2.00 10.50 -2.89
CA SER A 107 -2.60 11.50 -2.00
C SER A 107 -4.07 11.71 -2.32
N GLU A 108 -4.39 11.93 -3.58
CA GLU A 108 -5.75 12.23 -4.04
C GLU A 108 -6.65 11.00 -4.04
N TYR A 109 -6.12 9.88 -4.57
CA TYR A 109 -6.87 8.63 -4.63
C TYR A 109 -7.19 8.08 -3.23
N ASP A 110 -6.20 7.99 -2.33
CA ASP A 110 -6.41 7.49 -0.97
C ASP A 110 -7.36 8.41 -0.19
N TYR A 111 -7.24 9.74 -0.39
CA TYR A 111 -8.10 10.71 0.27
C TYR A 111 -9.54 10.62 -0.24
N TRP A 112 -9.73 10.46 -1.53
CA TRP A 112 -11.05 10.24 -2.10
C TRP A 112 -11.68 8.94 -1.57
N LEU A 113 -10.95 7.84 -1.51
CA LEU A 113 -11.45 6.60 -0.93
C LEU A 113 -11.91 6.79 0.51
N ILE A 114 -11.05 7.36 1.37
CA ILE A 114 -11.37 7.47 2.80
C ILE A 114 -12.52 8.45 3.07
N LYS A 115 -12.64 9.52 2.30
CA LYS A 115 -13.79 10.44 2.39
C LYS A 115 -15.13 9.77 2.05
N ASN A 116 -15.11 8.74 1.20
CA ASN A 116 -16.29 8.00 0.78
C ASN A 116 -16.43 6.66 1.54
N ALA A 117 -15.65 6.44 2.58
CA ALA A 117 -15.67 5.18 3.34
C ALA A 117 -16.85 5.06 4.31
N GLY A 118 -17.49 6.16 4.70
CA GLY A 118 -18.66 6.15 5.58
C GLY A 118 -18.36 5.88 7.05
N ALA A 119 -17.15 6.24 7.52
CA ALA A 119 -16.71 6.09 8.91
C ALA A 119 -16.17 7.41 9.47
N GLU A 120 -16.08 7.52 10.79
CA GLU A 120 -15.35 8.62 11.43
C GLU A 120 -13.85 8.49 11.11
N VAL A 121 -13.21 9.60 10.72
CA VAL A 121 -11.78 9.64 10.39
C VAL A 121 -11.09 10.72 11.20
N ARG A 122 -10.04 10.36 11.93
CA ARG A 122 -9.17 11.31 12.62
C ARG A 122 -7.77 11.21 12.03
N ASP A 123 -7.33 12.26 11.39
CA ASP A 123 -5.95 12.40 10.91
C ASP A 123 -5.06 13.09 11.97
N CYS A 124 -3.75 12.99 11.84
CA CYS A 124 -2.77 13.40 12.86
C CYS A 124 -2.91 12.63 14.20
N TRP A 125 -3.43 11.41 14.14
CA TRP A 125 -3.55 10.50 15.28
C TRP A 125 -2.68 9.26 15.08
N SER A 126 -1.75 8.99 15.98
CA SER A 126 -0.85 7.84 15.90
C SER A 126 -1.07 6.86 17.05
N LEU A 127 -1.15 5.57 16.71
CA LEU A 127 -1.13 4.49 17.70
C LEU A 127 0.25 4.41 18.34
N ARG A 128 0.33 4.40 19.67
CA ARG A 128 1.55 4.17 20.47
C ARG A 128 1.62 2.75 21.01
N GLY A 129 0.47 2.22 21.36
CA GLY A 129 0.35 0.89 21.94
C GLY A 129 -1.08 0.41 21.98
N PHE A 130 -1.24 -0.87 22.28
CA PHE A 130 -2.55 -1.44 22.58
C PHE A 130 -2.41 -2.61 23.54
N LYS A 131 -3.51 -2.92 24.24
CA LYS A 131 -3.67 -4.07 25.11
C LYS A 131 -4.99 -4.76 24.77
N ASP A 132 -4.91 -6.04 24.42
CA ASP A 132 -6.08 -6.90 24.20
C ASP A 132 -6.40 -7.60 25.53
N SER A 133 -7.63 -7.43 26.05
CA SER A 133 -8.14 -8.10 27.25
C SER A 133 -9.03 -9.31 26.92
N GLY A 134 -9.20 -9.64 25.62
CA GLY A 134 -10.12 -10.66 25.14
C GLY A 134 -11.53 -10.12 24.88
N ASN A 135 -12.09 -9.31 25.77
CA ASN A 135 -13.41 -8.71 25.60
C ASN A 135 -13.38 -7.38 24.85
N TYR A 136 -12.33 -6.62 25.02
CA TYR A 136 -12.10 -5.33 24.34
C TYR A 136 -10.59 -5.05 24.22
N ILE A 137 -10.27 -4.19 23.27
CA ILE A 137 -8.91 -3.73 23.01
C ILE A 137 -8.83 -2.26 23.45
N THR A 138 -7.86 -1.94 24.31
CA THR A 138 -7.53 -0.56 24.67
C THR A 138 -6.35 -0.10 23.84
N LEU A 139 -6.53 0.99 23.11
CA LEU A 139 -5.52 1.61 22.25
C LEU A 139 -5.02 2.89 22.92
N GLU A 140 -3.71 3.02 23.06
CA GLU A 140 -3.03 4.25 23.47
C GLU A 140 -2.75 5.07 22.21
N CYS A 141 -3.50 6.13 21.98
CA CYS A 141 -3.45 6.98 20.78
C CYS A 141 -2.92 8.37 21.14
N TYR A 142 -2.01 8.87 20.31
CA TYR A 142 -1.42 10.20 20.47
C TYR A 142 -1.96 11.14 19.40
N GLU A 143 -2.56 12.24 19.80
CA GLU A 143 -3.00 13.34 18.95
C GLU A 143 -1.90 14.38 18.81
N VAL A 144 -1.46 14.61 17.56
CA VAL A 144 -0.32 15.50 17.29
C VAL A 144 -0.66 16.97 17.56
N SER A 145 -1.90 17.40 17.29
CA SER A 145 -2.30 18.82 17.38
C SER A 145 -2.43 19.30 18.82
N SER A 146 -2.98 18.48 19.72
CA SER A 146 -3.12 18.79 21.14
C SER A 146 -1.91 18.35 21.98
N ASN A 147 -1.04 17.50 21.42
CA ASN A 147 0.06 16.85 22.15
C ASN A 147 -0.43 15.99 23.32
N GLU A 148 -1.61 15.37 23.16
CA GLU A 148 -2.25 14.58 24.20
C GLU A 148 -2.26 13.08 23.86
N THR A 149 -2.21 12.24 24.89
CA THR A 149 -2.45 10.81 24.78
C THR A 149 -3.86 10.49 25.24
N VAL A 150 -4.61 9.83 24.36
CA VAL A 150 -6.00 9.44 24.60
C VAL A 150 -6.14 7.93 24.49
N ASN A 151 -6.79 7.31 25.46
CA ASN A 151 -7.15 5.89 25.40
C ASN A 151 -8.48 5.73 24.66
N ILE A 152 -8.46 4.89 23.62
CA ILE A 152 -9.63 4.51 22.83
C ILE A 152 -9.87 3.02 23.04
N THR A 153 -11.12 2.61 23.17
CA THR A 153 -11.48 1.19 23.30
C THR A 153 -12.27 0.72 22.08
N SER A 154 -12.04 -0.53 21.70
CA SER A 154 -12.81 -1.19 20.64
C SER A 154 -12.95 -2.68 20.89
N LYS A 155 -13.95 -3.30 20.25
CA LYS A 155 -14.11 -4.75 20.25
C LYS A 155 -13.15 -5.41 19.25
N TYR A 156 -12.97 -4.78 18.08
CA TYR A 156 -12.08 -5.24 17.02
C TYR A 156 -11.07 -4.16 16.63
N LEU A 157 -9.88 -4.59 16.24
CA LEU A 157 -8.81 -3.72 15.74
C LEU A 157 -8.36 -4.21 14.38
N ILE A 158 -8.31 -3.31 13.39
CA ILE A 158 -7.78 -3.59 12.06
C ILE A 158 -6.50 -2.80 11.84
N SER A 159 -5.38 -3.50 11.64
CA SER A 159 -4.12 -2.90 11.21
C SER A 159 -4.08 -2.75 9.69
N ALA A 160 -4.20 -1.52 9.20
CA ALA A 160 -4.03 -1.11 7.82
C ALA A 160 -2.78 -0.23 7.64
N GLU A 161 -1.73 -0.47 8.45
CA GLU A 161 -0.56 0.38 8.62
C GLU A 161 0.46 0.28 7.46
N GLY A 162 0.28 -0.70 6.55
CA GLY A 162 1.25 -1.00 5.49
C GLY A 162 2.44 -1.82 6.00
N SER A 163 3.56 -1.79 5.28
CA SER A 163 4.73 -2.64 5.56
C SER A 163 5.30 -2.50 6.97
N LEU A 164 5.30 -1.27 7.50
CA LEU A 164 5.80 -0.94 8.85
C LEU A 164 4.65 -0.96 9.86
N SER A 165 4.17 -2.14 10.23
CA SER A 165 3.07 -2.30 11.18
C SER A 165 3.58 -2.42 12.62
N LEU A 166 3.23 -1.44 13.46
CA LEU A 166 3.45 -1.49 14.90
C LEU A 166 2.65 -2.62 15.53
N ILE A 167 1.42 -2.84 15.06
CA ILE A 167 0.52 -3.87 15.59
C ILE A 167 1.11 -5.25 15.34
N ARG A 168 1.60 -5.54 14.10
CA ARG A 168 2.27 -6.81 13.80
C ARG A 168 3.48 -7.03 14.69
N ALA A 169 4.35 -6.02 14.81
CA ALA A 169 5.55 -6.10 15.63
C ALA A 169 5.25 -6.35 17.12
N LYS A 170 4.13 -5.84 17.63
CA LYS A 170 3.70 -6.09 19.03
C LYS A 170 3.02 -7.44 19.21
N LEU A 171 2.27 -7.93 18.22
CA LEU A 171 1.60 -9.23 18.29
C LEU A 171 2.57 -10.41 18.20
N ASP A 172 3.61 -10.27 17.38
CA ASP A 172 4.64 -11.29 17.18
C ASP A 172 6.01 -10.65 16.91
N PRO A 173 6.78 -10.28 17.92
CA PRO A 173 8.11 -9.70 17.79
C PRO A 173 9.12 -10.62 17.08
N GLU A 174 9.01 -11.95 17.27
CA GLU A 174 9.91 -12.91 16.64
C GLU A 174 9.62 -13.01 15.12
N PHE A 175 8.35 -12.99 14.72
CA PHE A 175 7.99 -12.91 13.31
C PHE A 175 8.57 -11.64 12.68
N GLU A 176 8.41 -10.49 13.32
CA GLU A 176 8.91 -9.20 12.83
C GLU A 176 10.43 -9.16 12.68
N LYS A 177 11.16 -9.69 13.67
CA LYS A 177 12.62 -9.75 13.69
C LYS A 177 13.19 -10.58 12.54
N ASN A 178 12.46 -11.61 12.09
CA ASN A 178 12.86 -12.51 11.02
C ASN A 178 12.46 -12.02 9.63
N LEU A 179 11.91 -10.80 9.47
CA LEU A 179 11.63 -10.22 8.18
C LEU A 179 12.88 -9.65 7.53
N LYS A 180 13.03 -9.93 6.24
CA LYS A 180 14.05 -9.30 5.42
C LYS A 180 13.47 -8.07 4.74
N TRP A 181 14.17 -6.96 4.85
CA TRP A 181 13.69 -5.65 4.43
C TRP A 181 14.44 -5.16 3.19
N PHE A 182 13.73 -4.42 2.36
CA PHE A 182 14.27 -3.64 1.27
C PHE A 182 13.81 -2.18 1.36
N ILE A 183 14.56 -1.29 0.70
CA ILE A 183 14.26 0.13 0.58
C ILE A 183 14.00 0.41 -0.88
N ALA A 184 12.82 0.95 -1.18
CA ALA A 184 12.47 1.51 -2.48
C ALA A 184 12.62 3.03 -2.41
N TYR A 185 13.39 3.60 -3.33
CA TYR A 185 13.71 5.01 -3.38
C TYR A 185 13.38 5.59 -4.75
N GLN A 186 12.88 6.81 -4.78
CA GLN A 186 12.41 7.43 -6.03
C GLN A 186 12.61 8.94 -6.00
N ASN A 187 13.09 9.46 -7.12
CA ASN A 187 13.26 10.86 -7.42
C ASN A 187 12.13 11.37 -8.31
N TYR A 188 11.85 12.67 -8.19
CA TYR A 188 10.88 13.41 -9.00
C TYR A 188 11.56 14.65 -9.54
N TYR A 189 11.70 14.76 -10.85
CA TYR A 189 12.33 15.88 -11.50
C TYR A 189 11.42 16.52 -12.53
N GLU A 190 11.47 17.84 -12.62
CA GLU A 190 11.11 18.53 -13.86
C GLU A 190 12.15 18.15 -14.91
N GLY A 191 11.71 17.86 -16.12
CA GLY A 191 12.62 17.41 -17.18
C GLY A 191 11.90 16.77 -18.34
N ASP A 192 12.67 16.16 -19.24
CA ASP A 192 12.19 15.49 -20.43
C ASP A 192 12.95 14.17 -20.64
N SER A 193 12.37 13.22 -21.35
CA SER A 193 13.00 11.97 -21.79
C SER A 193 12.35 11.42 -23.06
N ASP A 194 13.02 10.52 -23.75
CA ASP A 194 12.51 9.83 -24.95
C ASP A 194 11.66 8.58 -24.60
N LEU A 195 11.53 8.25 -23.32
CA LEU A 195 10.67 7.16 -22.87
C LEU A 195 9.20 7.49 -23.06
N ASP A 196 8.41 6.54 -23.61
CA ASP A 196 6.98 6.72 -23.82
C ASP A 196 6.25 7.00 -22.48
N PRO A 197 5.68 8.20 -22.28
CA PRO A 197 5.05 8.58 -21.03
C PRO A 197 3.76 7.81 -20.74
N TYR A 198 3.21 7.10 -21.72
CA TYR A 198 2.03 6.27 -21.56
C TYR A 198 2.32 4.86 -21.04
N PHE A 199 3.60 4.52 -20.78
CA PHE A 199 3.99 3.26 -20.17
C PHE A 199 4.65 3.49 -18.81
N TYR A 200 4.43 2.55 -17.92
CA TYR A 200 5.30 2.38 -16.76
C TYR A 200 6.45 1.47 -17.18
N HIS A 201 7.68 1.94 -17.04
CA HIS A 201 8.87 1.20 -17.42
C HIS A 201 9.51 0.54 -16.22
N GLY A 202 9.69 -0.78 -16.26
CA GLY A 202 10.45 -1.56 -15.29
C GLY A 202 11.74 -2.09 -15.92
N PHE A 203 12.88 -1.91 -15.25
CA PHE A 203 14.20 -2.37 -15.70
C PHE A 203 14.67 -3.48 -14.79
N LEU A 204 14.94 -4.65 -15.36
CA LEU A 204 15.18 -5.91 -14.62
C LEU A 204 16.66 -6.19 -14.36
N GLU A 205 17.58 -5.45 -14.97
CA GLU A 205 19.02 -5.64 -14.78
C GLU A 205 19.47 -5.30 -13.36
N LEU A 206 20.22 -6.23 -12.75
CA LEU A 206 20.70 -6.11 -11.37
C LEU A 206 21.64 -4.92 -11.14
N GLN A 207 22.27 -4.43 -12.19
CA GLN A 207 23.15 -3.27 -12.10
C GLN A 207 22.44 -1.96 -11.78
N TYR A 208 21.10 -1.89 -11.97
CA TYR A 208 20.28 -0.73 -11.67
C TYR A 208 19.47 -0.88 -10.37
N GLY A 209 19.43 -2.06 -9.80
CA GLY A 209 18.74 -2.32 -8.54
C GLY A 209 18.63 -3.82 -8.22
N GLU A 210 18.75 -4.20 -6.98
CA GLU A 210 18.68 -5.60 -6.57
C GLU A 210 17.28 -6.21 -6.73
N VAL A 211 16.24 -5.38 -6.63
CA VAL A 211 14.86 -5.81 -6.89
C VAL A 211 14.51 -5.51 -8.35
N TYR A 212 14.36 -4.27 -8.72
CA TYR A 212 14.28 -3.72 -10.08
C TYR A 212 14.36 -2.19 -10.02
N ALA A 213 14.60 -1.53 -11.15
CA ALA A 213 14.50 -0.09 -11.28
C ALA A 213 13.27 0.28 -12.10
N TRP A 214 12.74 1.50 -11.95
CA TRP A 214 11.54 1.92 -12.65
C TRP A 214 11.59 3.38 -13.09
N PHE A 215 10.79 3.67 -14.12
CA PHE A 215 10.58 5.01 -14.62
C PHE A 215 9.09 5.22 -14.99
N SER A 216 8.58 6.40 -14.76
CA SER A 216 7.24 6.82 -15.16
C SER A 216 7.14 8.35 -15.25
N VAL A 217 6.13 8.84 -15.97
CA VAL A 217 5.84 10.28 -16.08
C VAL A 217 4.50 10.59 -15.42
N LYS A 218 4.45 11.66 -14.61
CA LYS A 218 3.22 12.20 -14.02
C LYS A 218 3.25 13.71 -14.00
N ASP A 219 2.23 14.34 -14.60
CA ASP A 219 2.11 15.80 -14.66
C ASP A 219 3.40 16.48 -15.16
N GLY A 220 4.09 15.85 -16.14
CA GLY A 220 5.36 16.32 -16.69
C GLY A 220 6.59 16.02 -15.83
N LEU A 221 6.42 15.43 -14.64
CA LEU A 221 7.56 15.04 -13.81
C LEU A 221 8.13 13.68 -14.27
N GLN A 222 9.45 13.64 -14.40
CA GLN A 222 10.22 12.41 -14.60
C GLN A 222 10.42 11.74 -13.26
N ILE A 223 9.80 10.57 -13.08
CA ILE A 223 9.78 9.85 -11.80
C ILE A 223 10.51 8.53 -11.98
N PHE A 224 11.65 8.40 -11.36
CA PHE A 224 12.44 7.18 -11.47
C PHE A 224 13.08 6.79 -10.14
N GLY A 225 13.34 5.51 -9.99
CA GLY A 225 13.85 4.98 -8.75
C GLY A 225 14.31 3.55 -8.85
N THR A 226 14.81 3.06 -7.73
CA THR A 226 15.29 1.69 -7.59
C THR A 226 15.00 1.15 -6.20
N ALA A 227 15.10 -0.16 -6.05
CA ALA A 227 14.96 -0.83 -4.76
C ALA A 227 16.17 -1.71 -4.46
N VAL A 228 16.67 -1.59 -3.23
CA VAL A 228 17.82 -2.35 -2.72
C VAL A 228 17.49 -3.00 -1.37
N LYS A 229 18.18 -4.08 -1.02
CA LYS A 229 18.09 -4.70 0.31
C LYS A 229 18.53 -3.72 1.40
N LYS A 230 17.92 -3.80 2.55
CA LYS A 230 18.35 -3.04 3.73
C LYS A 230 19.80 -3.42 4.08
N GLY A 231 20.65 -2.42 4.22
CA GLY A 231 22.08 -2.59 4.47
C GLY A 231 22.96 -2.42 3.23
N PHE A 232 22.40 -2.42 2.03
CA PHE A 232 23.12 -2.12 0.81
C PHE A 232 23.15 -0.62 0.50
N GLN A 233 24.20 -0.18 -0.20
CA GLN A 233 24.32 1.21 -0.63
C GLN A 233 23.38 1.47 -1.82
N LEU A 234 22.48 2.41 -1.67
CA LEU A 234 21.49 2.77 -2.69
C LEU A 234 22.12 3.56 -3.86
N TYR A 235 22.95 4.54 -3.53
CA TYR A 235 23.43 5.53 -4.51
C TYR A 235 24.23 4.96 -5.69
N PRO A 236 25.07 3.92 -5.55
CA PRO A 236 25.75 3.31 -6.69
C PRO A 236 24.77 2.79 -7.76
N TYR A 237 23.67 2.15 -7.35
CA TYR A 237 22.63 1.69 -8.26
C TYR A 237 21.86 2.85 -8.89
N LEU A 238 21.47 3.84 -8.08
CA LEU A 238 20.71 4.98 -8.55
C LEU A 238 21.50 5.84 -9.53
N ASN A 239 22.79 6.09 -9.28
CA ASN A 239 23.64 6.86 -10.17
C ASN A 239 23.83 6.15 -11.50
N LYS A 240 24.19 4.88 -11.49
CA LYS A 240 24.32 4.06 -12.70
C LYS A 240 23.02 3.98 -13.51
N TYR A 241 21.89 3.91 -12.82
CA TYR A 241 20.58 3.93 -13.45
C TYR A 241 20.28 5.30 -14.07
N THR A 242 20.60 6.38 -13.39
CA THR A 242 20.41 7.74 -13.92
C THR A 242 21.27 7.98 -15.14
N GLU A 243 22.57 7.63 -15.10
CA GLU A 243 23.50 7.70 -16.22
C GLU A 243 22.98 6.94 -17.46
N MET A 244 22.48 5.71 -17.26
CA MET A 244 21.87 4.93 -18.33
C MET A 244 20.64 5.62 -18.93
N LEU A 245 19.75 6.20 -18.09
CA LEU A 245 18.59 6.94 -18.58
C LEU A 245 18.98 8.18 -19.39
N GLU A 246 20.04 8.90 -18.97
CA GLU A 246 20.57 10.06 -19.70
C GLU A 246 21.18 9.67 -21.04
N GLU A 247 22.03 8.64 -21.08
CA GLU A 247 22.75 8.20 -22.27
C GLU A 247 21.86 7.50 -23.30
N ARG A 248 20.90 6.68 -22.86
CA ARG A 248 20.12 5.80 -23.74
C ARG A 248 18.71 6.30 -24.03
N PHE A 249 18.13 7.06 -23.11
CA PHE A 249 16.75 7.53 -23.23
C PHE A 249 16.63 9.05 -23.14
N GLY A 250 17.73 9.76 -23.35
CA GLY A 250 17.75 11.22 -23.49
C GLY A 250 17.21 11.96 -22.25
N LEU A 251 17.31 11.36 -21.05
CA LEU A 251 16.82 11.99 -19.84
C LEU A 251 17.55 13.30 -19.57
N LYS A 252 16.78 14.39 -19.52
CA LYS A 252 17.30 15.74 -19.23
C LYS A 252 16.65 16.24 -17.93
N LEU A 253 17.43 16.23 -16.87
CA LEU A 253 16.99 16.67 -15.53
C LEU A 253 17.13 18.20 -15.42
N LYS A 254 16.05 18.88 -15.01
CA LYS A 254 16.04 20.33 -14.74
C LYS A 254 16.07 20.57 -13.24
N LYS A 255 14.94 20.46 -12.56
CA LYS A 255 14.81 20.77 -11.13
C LYS A 255 14.35 19.53 -10.35
N LEU A 256 15.06 19.23 -9.28
CA LEU A 256 14.61 18.23 -8.32
C LEU A 256 13.40 18.77 -7.54
N VAL A 257 12.24 18.11 -7.68
CA VAL A 257 11.01 18.49 -6.98
C VAL A 257 10.90 17.74 -5.65
N LYS A 258 11.25 16.44 -5.65
CA LYS A 258 11.06 15.59 -4.48
C LYS A 258 11.97 14.37 -4.52
N LYS A 259 12.38 13.93 -3.32
CA LYS A 259 12.94 12.60 -3.05
C LYS A 259 12.02 11.87 -2.08
N SER A 260 11.86 10.57 -2.25
CA SER A 260 11.03 9.77 -1.35
C SER A 260 11.51 8.34 -1.24
N ALA A 261 11.33 7.75 -0.06
CA ALA A 261 11.64 6.35 0.17
C ALA A 261 10.52 5.66 0.94
N CYS A 262 10.40 4.35 0.75
CA CYS A 262 9.60 3.48 1.60
C CYS A 262 10.33 2.16 1.84
N MET A 263 9.92 1.47 2.88
CA MET A 263 10.39 0.11 3.16
C MET A 263 9.33 -0.90 2.80
N GLY A 264 9.73 -2.02 2.27
CA GLY A 264 8.95 -3.23 2.13
C GLY A 264 9.68 -4.40 2.76
N ASN A 265 9.02 -5.55 2.85
CA ASN A 265 9.58 -6.76 3.43
C ASN A 265 9.23 -8.00 2.61
N ASP A 266 9.84 -9.13 2.95
CA ASP A 266 9.77 -10.38 2.20
C ASP A 266 8.53 -11.25 2.48
N MET A 267 7.58 -10.81 3.28
CA MET A 267 6.36 -11.59 3.61
C MET A 267 5.63 -12.08 2.35
N CYS A 268 5.44 -11.17 1.41
CA CYS A 268 4.68 -11.43 0.18
C CYS A 268 5.36 -12.47 -0.72
N SER A 269 6.68 -12.37 -0.92
CA SER A 269 7.45 -13.25 -1.79
C SER A 269 7.64 -14.64 -1.16
N THR A 270 7.87 -14.71 0.14
CA THR A 270 8.01 -15.97 0.89
C THR A 270 6.67 -16.63 1.21
N GLY A 271 5.55 -15.90 1.01
CA GLY A 271 4.21 -16.37 1.33
C GLY A 271 3.96 -16.51 2.84
N ARG A 272 4.71 -15.80 3.66
CA ARG A 272 4.50 -15.69 5.11
C ARG A 272 3.47 -14.60 5.38
N PHE A 273 2.20 -14.97 5.47
CA PHE A 273 1.13 -14.05 5.80
C PHE A 273 0.90 -14.04 7.31
N PHE A 274 0.73 -12.84 7.89
CA PHE A 274 0.35 -12.65 9.27
C PHE A 274 -1.02 -11.96 9.32
N LEU A 275 -2.08 -12.74 9.49
CA LEU A 275 -3.47 -12.26 9.33
C LEU A 275 -4.03 -11.62 10.60
N GLY A 276 -3.41 -11.87 11.76
CA GLY A 276 -3.87 -11.33 13.03
C GLY A 276 -3.74 -12.30 14.20
N LYS A 277 -4.34 -11.90 15.33
CA LYS A 277 -4.46 -12.72 16.53
C LYS A 277 -5.68 -12.26 17.34
N GLY A 278 -6.54 -13.19 17.75
CA GLY A 278 -7.78 -12.86 18.48
C GLY A 278 -8.65 -11.87 17.70
N ASN A 279 -9.03 -10.76 18.32
CA ASN A 279 -9.87 -9.73 17.71
C ASN A 279 -9.06 -8.67 16.91
N VAL A 280 -7.77 -8.91 16.67
CA VAL A 280 -6.90 -8.03 15.90
C VAL A 280 -6.63 -8.63 14.54
N LEU A 281 -7.07 -7.98 13.48
CA LEU A 281 -6.85 -8.38 12.08
C LEU A 281 -5.81 -7.47 11.41
N LEU A 282 -5.00 -8.03 10.51
CA LEU A 282 -4.08 -7.28 9.66
C LEU A 282 -4.53 -7.37 8.20
N VAL A 283 -4.47 -6.26 7.47
CA VAL A 283 -4.93 -6.15 6.07
C VAL A 283 -3.87 -5.52 5.17
N GLY A 284 -3.96 -5.80 3.87
CA GLY A 284 -3.02 -5.26 2.89
C GLY A 284 -1.57 -5.66 3.17
N GLU A 285 -0.66 -4.74 2.95
CA GLU A 285 0.77 -4.98 3.11
C GLU A 285 1.17 -5.25 4.57
N ALA A 286 0.39 -4.80 5.56
CA ALA A 286 0.61 -5.13 6.96
C ALA A 286 0.50 -6.64 7.23
N ALA A 287 -0.38 -7.33 6.49
CA ALA A 287 -0.55 -8.78 6.55
C ALA A 287 0.31 -9.56 5.54
N GLY A 288 1.10 -8.86 4.68
CA GLY A 288 1.94 -9.46 3.67
C GLY A 288 1.29 -9.57 2.28
N PHE A 289 0.20 -8.86 2.02
CA PHE A 289 -0.45 -8.84 0.71
C PHE A 289 0.16 -7.74 -0.17
N LEU A 290 1.05 -8.16 -1.06
CA LEU A 290 1.67 -7.35 -2.09
C LEU A 290 2.02 -8.27 -3.27
N ASN A 291 1.50 -7.98 -4.46
CA ASN A 291 1.84 -8.72 -5.68
C ASN A 291 3.24 -8.34 -6.18
N ALA A 292 3.80 -9.18 -7.06
CA ALA A 292 5.07 -8.91 -7.70
C ALA A 292 5.08 -7.53 -8.39
N PHE A 293 6.26 -6.94 -8.51
CA PHE A 293 6.46 -5.58 -9.04
C PHE A 293 5.77 -4.47 -8.23
N GLY A 294 5.39 -4.75 -6.97
CA GLY A 294 4.87 -3.74 -6.05
C GLY A 294 3.38 -3.39 -6.22
N GLU A 295 2.61 -4.22 -6.94
CA GLU A 295 1.16 -4.03 -7.03
C GLU A 295 0.50 -4.48 -5.71
N GLY A 296 0.04 -3.51 -4.92
CA GLY A 296 -0.55 -3.77 -3.60
C GLY A 296 -1.93 -3.13 -3.40
N ILE A 297 -2.42 -2.30 -4.33
CA ILE A 297 -3.71 -1.60 -4.15
C ILE A 297 -4.86 -2.59 -4.24
N SER A 298 -4.84 -3.53 -5.20
CA SER A 298 -5.89 -4.53 -5.34
C SER A 298 -6.00 -5.45 -4.12
N CYS A 299 -4.85 -5.95 -3.64
CA CYS A 299 -4.79 -6.75 -2.41
C CYS A 299 -5.27 -5.97 -1.18
N ALA A 300 -4.88 -4.70 -1.08
CA ALA A 300 -5.29 -3.83 0.02
C ALA A 300 -6.81 -3.64 0.07
N LEU A 301 -7.42 -3.33 -1.08
CA LEU A 301 -8.86 -3.18 -1.19
C LEU A 301 -9.59 -4.49 -0.86
N SER A 302 -9.17 -5.62 -1.48
CA SER A 302 -9.78 -6.93 -1.24
C SER A 302 -9.72 -7.34 0.24
N THR A 303 -8.55 -7.27 0.84
CA THR A 303 -8.35 -7.73 2.22
C THR A 303 -9.01 -6.83 3.26
N GLY A 304 -9.12 -5.52 2.99
CA GLY A 304 -9.91 -4.61 3.80
C GLY A 304 -11.39 -5.00 3.81
N LEU A 305 -11.98 -5.27 2.64
CA LEU A 305 -13.37 -5.75 2.53
C LEU A 305 -13.57 -7.11 3.19
N PHE A 306 -12.62 -8.05 3.05
CA PHE A 306 -12.71 -9.35 3.70
C PHE A 306 -12.66 -9.25 5.23
N ALA A 307 -11.86 -8.33 5.78
CA ALA A 307 -11.84 -8.07 7.22
C ALA A 307 -13.18 -7.51 7.71
N ALA A 308 -13.78 -6.58 6.95
CA ALA A 308 -15.12 -6.06 7.23
C ALA A 308 -16.18 -7.17 7.20
N GLU A 309 -16.18 -8.01 6.17
CA GLU A 309 -17.09 -9.13 6.01
C GLU A 309 -16.92 -10.14 7.16
N ALA A 310 -15.70 -10.47 7.55
CA ALA A 310 -15.41 -11.38 8.66
C ALA A 310 -15.96 -10.84 9.99
N ILE A 311 -15.75 -9.57 10.28
CA ILE A 311 -16.27 -8.93 11.49
C ILE A 311 -17.79 -8.91 11.48
N SER A 312 -18.42 -8.49 10.38
CA SER A 312 -19.88 -8.46 10.25
C SER A 312 -20.52 -9.83 10.44
N LYS A 313 -19.92 -10.86 9.82
CA LYS A 313 -20.38 -12.25 9.98
C LYS A 313 -20.18 -12.74 11.41
N GLY A 314 -18.99 -12.58 11.97
CA GLY A 314 -18.68 -13.06 13.33
C GLY A 314 -19.56 -12.40 14.40
N ILE A 315 -19.89 -11.12 14.25
CA ILE A 315 -20.85 -10.45 15.17
C ILE A 315 -22.24 -11.07 15.08
N LYS A 316 -22.71 -11.43 13.87
CA LYS A 316 -24.04 -12.00 13.66
C LYS A 316 -24.15 -13.46 14.06
N SER A 317 -23.11 -14.25 13.80
CA SER A 317 -23.13 -15.72 14.02
C SER A 317 -22.48 -16.16 15.34
N GLY A 318 -21.61 -15.32 15.95
CA GLY A 318 -20.77 -15.70 17.08
C GLY A 318 -19.51 -16.49 16.69
N ASP A 319 -19.23 -16.63 15.39
CA ASP A 319 -18.07 -17.35 14.89
C ASP A 319 -16.76 -16.56 15.16
N ASP A 320 -15.66 -17.29 15.18
CA ASP A 320 -14.30 -16.70 15.28
C ASP A 320 -13.98 -15.85 14.06
N VAL A 321 -13.82 -14.55 14.28
CA VAL A 321 -13.60 -13.56 13.22
C VAL A 321 -12.28 -13.79 12.48
N LEU A 322 -11.22 -14.20 13.18
CA LEU A 322 -9.93 -14.50 12.55
C LEU A 322 -10.00 -15.75 11.67
N ALA A 323 -10.76 -16.78 12.10
CA ALA A 323 -10.99 -17.97 11.30
C ALA A 323 -11.77 -17.64 10.03
N LEU A 324 -12.84 -16.82 10.12
CA LEU A 324 -13.60 -16.32 8.97
C LEU A 324 -12.71 -15.52 8.01
N TYR A 325 -11.90 -14.60 8.54
CA TYR A 325 -10.98 -13.79 7.74
C TYR A 325 -9.91 -14.66 7.07
N THR A 326 -9.42 -15.68 7.75
CA THR A 326 -8.44 -16.63 7.20
C THR A 326 -9.02 -17.38 6.00
N GLU A 327 -10.27 -17.81 6.07
CA GLU A 327 -10.90 -18.49 4.93
C GLU A 327 -11.19 -17.51 3.78
N LEU A 328 -11.75 -16.33 4.04
CA LEU A 328 -12.03 -15.30 3.03
C LEU A 328 -10.77 -14.87 2.25
N THR A 329 -9.62 -14.82 2.92
CA THR A 329 -8.34 -14.43 2.28
C THR A 329 -7.61 -15.56 1.56
N LYS A 330 -8.10 -16.79 1.61
CA LYS A 330 -7.43 -17.98 1.03
C LYS A 330 -7.08 -17.84 -0.44
N GLN A 331 -8.02 -17.36 -1.25
CA GLN A 331 -7.80 -17.15 -2.68
C GLN A 331 -6.82 -15.99 -2.93
N GLU A 332 -6.91 -14.90 -2.19
CA GLU A 332 -6.00 -13.76 -2.30
C GLU A 332 -4.56 -14.17 -1.98
N ARG A 333 -4.33 -14.96 -0.91
CA ARG A 333 -3.02 -15.51 -0.57
C ARG A 333 -2.45 -16.39 -1.68
N LYS A 334 -3.30 -17.22 -2.31
CA LYS A 334 -2.90 -18.06 -3.46
C LYS A 334 -2.50 -17.21 -4.66
N GLN A 335 -3.28 -16.17 -4.98
CA GLN A 335 -2.99 -15.26 -6.08
C GLN A 335 -1.71 -14.46 -5.86
N THR A 336 -1.50 -13.92 -4.66
CA THR A 336 -0.26 -13.21 -4.29
C THR A 336 0.96 -14.11 -4.48
N ARG A 337 0.93 -15.34 -3.97
CA ARG A 337 2.03 -16.31 -4.18
C ARG A 337 2.26 -16.63 -5.66
N ALA A 338 1.19 -16.80 -6.44
CA ALA A 338 1.30 -17.08 -7.87
C ALA A 338 1.91 -15.90 -8.62
N SER A 339 1.56 -14.65 -8.26
CA SER A 339 2.14 -13.45 -8.87
C SER A 339 3.65 -13.36 -8.66
N TRP A 340 4.16 -13.70 -7.47
CA TRP A 340 5.60 -13.72 -7.19
C TRP A 340 6.33 -14.80 -7.95
N LYS A 341 5.76 -16.02 -8.09
CA LYS A 341 6.32 -17.07 -8.94
C LYS A 341 6.39 -16.65 -10.41
N LEU A 342 5.34 -15.99 -10.89
CA LEU A 342 5.33 -15.45 -12.26
C LEU A 342 6.36 -14.33 -12.42
N GLY A 343 6.44 -13.39 -11.47
CA GLY A 343 7.43 -12.32 -11.49
C GLY A 343 8.88 -12.84 -11.52
N ALA A 344 9.19 -13.86 -10.73
CA ALA A 344 10.49 -14.51 -10.72
C ALA A 344 10.80 -15.16 -12.09
N LYS A 345 9.81 -15.83 -12.70
CA LYS A 345 9.96 -16.41 -14.04
C LYS A 345 10.24 -15.33 -15.11
N ILE A 346 9.53 -14.21 -15.05
CA ILE A 346 9.71 -13.08 -15.98
C ILE A 346 11.09 -12.46 -15.81
N ALA A 347 11.54 -12.26 -14.59
CA ALA A 347 12.84 -11.68 -14.29
C ALA A 347 14.02 -12.67 -14.47
N GLY A 348 13.75 -13.96 -14.71
CA GLY A 348 14.78 -15.00 -14.75
C GLY A 348 15.50 -15.22 -13.41
N ARG A 349 14.97 -14.66 -12.30
CA ARG A 349 15.56 -14.72 -10.96
C ARG A 349 14.52 -14.39 -9.89
N ASP A 350 14.83 -14.68 -8.64
CA ASP A 350 14.01 -14.18 -7.53
C ASP A 350 14.06 -12.64 -7.45
N LEU A 351 12.88 -12.03 -7.46
CA LEU A 351 12.75 -10.55 -7.39
C LEU A 351 13.01 -10.03 -5.98
N MET A 352 12.76 -10.85 -4.97
CA MET A 352 13.06 -10.52 -3.59
C MET A 352 14.21 -11.38 -3.11
N PRO A 353 15.18 -10.76 -2.47
CA PRO A 353 16.31 -11.48 -1.94
C PRO A 353 15.90 -12.40 -0.79
N THR A 354 16.20 -13.67 -0.93
CA THR A 354 16.13 -14.66 0.15
C THR A 354 17.24 -14.45 1.17
#